data_0426f293fd2b522262664a2b0c6dd075
#
_entry.id   0426f293fd2b522262664a2b0c6dd075
#
_cell.length_a   1.000
_cell.length_b   1.000
_cell.length_c   1.000
_cell.angle_alpha   90.00
_cell.angle_beta   90.00
_cell.angle_gamma   90.00
#
_symmetry.space_group_name_H-M   'P 1'
#
loop_
_entity.id
_entity.type
_entity.pdbx_description
1 polymer ?
#
loop_
_entity_poly.entity_id
_entity_poly.type
_entity_poly.pdbx_seq_one_letter_code
_entity_poly.pdbx_strand_id
1 'polypeptide(L)'
;MSSYVTRKTPGHTAWFRHDRFGMFIHFGLYALPSRHEWVKNHECTPEEKYQKYFDHFNPDLFDAREWARQAKAAGMKYAVLTTKHHEGFCLFDSQYTDYKSTNTPFGRDLVREYADAFRAEGLKVGFYYSLIDWHHPDFPIDMLHPRRNDPDAFEQNQGRDMHKYAEYMRNQVRELLTNYGKIDILWFDFSYSGNKPEPGKEWMKGKGKDDWEAEELIALARSLQPGIIIDNRTELEQDLWTPEQYQPLEWIRHKETGELVTWEACQTFSGSWGYFRDETSWKSPEMLVRMLVNTVALGGNLLMNVGPTSRGYFDYRAVDALKAYGEWMKYNGRSIYGCTMAEPELLKTLPADCRYTQSEDGKRLYIHLFAYPFKHLQIHGLAGKVEYVQFLHDGSELLYTEKKVNHFSEGATQADDLLVIELPDVKPNVLVPVIEVFLK
;
A
#
# COMPACT_ATOMS: atom_id res chain seq x y z
N MET A 1 -12.22 14.99 -19.34
CA MET A 1 -11.02 14.87 -18.47
C MET A 1 -11.45 15.11 -17.05
N SER A 2 -10.92 14.37 -16.10
CA SER A 2 -11.25 14.54 -14.68
C SER A 2 -10.98 15.98 -14.23
N SER A 3 -11.91 16.54 -13.43
CA SER A 3 -11.77 17.88 -12.82
C SER A 3 -10.80 17.88 -11.62
N TYR A 4 -10.42 16.70 -11.15
CA TYR A 4 -9.54 16.56 -9.99
C TYR A 4 -8.08 16.82 -10.33
N VAL A 5 -7.50 17.81 -9.70
CA VAL A 5 -6.07 18.16 -9.83
C VAL A 5 -5.39 17.92 -8.49
N THR A 6 -4.40 17.02 -8.49
CA THR A 6 -3.57 16.79 -7.31
C THR A 6 -2.43 17.81 -7.24
N ARG A 7 -2.00 18.10 -6.01
CA ARG A 7 -0.83 18.92 -5.73
C ARG A 7 0.37 18.43 -6.55
N LYS A 8 1.09 19.38 -7.15
CA LYS A 8 2.33 19.11 -7.89
C LYS A 8 3.47 18.88 -6.91
N THR A 9 4.20 17.81 -7.08
CA THR A 9 5.35 17.42 -6.27
C THR A 9 6.52 17.00 -7.16
N PRO A 10 7.76 16.90 -6.64
CA PRO A 10 8.93 16.54 -7.43
C PRO A 10 8.88 15.15 -8.05
N GLY A 11 8.24 14.16 -7.40
CA GLY A 11 8.16 12.78 -7.87
C GLY A 11 7.25 12.61 -9.08
N HIS A 12 7.55 11.62 -9.92
CA HIS A 12 6.77 11.30 -11.11
C HIS A 12 5.52 10.49 -10.75
N THR A 13 4.50 11.13 -10.15
CA THR A 13 3.29 10.46 -9.63
C THR A 13 2.23 10.11 -10.68
N ALA A 14 2.39 10.51 -11.95
CA ALA A 14 1.38 10.26 -12.98
C ALA A 14 1.14 8.76 -13.22
N TRP A 15 2.22 7.98 -13.43
CA TRP A 15 2.12 6.54 -13.61
C TRP A 15 1.51 5.86 -12.37
N PHE A 16 1.89 6.31 -11.18
CA PHE A 16 1.44 5.77 -9.91
C PHE A 16 -0.09 5.90 -9.76
N ARG A 17 -0.62 7.11 -10.04
CA ARG A 17 -2.07 7.35 -10.03
C ARG A 17 -2.83 6.60 -11.12
N HIS A 18 -2.19 6.28 -12.24
CA HIS A 18 -2.77 5.41 -13.28
C HIS A 18 -2.82 3.95 -12.82
N ASP A 19 -1.77 3.46 -12.19
CA ASP A 19 -1.55 2.04 -11.91
C ASP A 19 -2.29 1.52 -10.66
N ARG A 20 -2.59 2.38 -9.69
CA ARG A 20 -3.51 2.21 -8.57
C ARG A 20 -3.23 1.07 -7.59
N PHE A 21 -2.58 -0.03 -7.97
CA PHE A 21 -2.49 -1.24 -7.17
C PHE A 21 -1.07 -1.81 -7.12
N GLY A 22 -0.53 -1.98 -5.92
CA GLY A 22 0.82 -2.48 -5.67
C GLY A 22 0.89 -3.55 -4.58
N MET A 23 2.05 -4.23 -4.50
CA MET A 23 2.40 -5.20 -3.48
C MET A 23 3.39 -4.61 -2.48
N PHE A 24 3.09 -4.70 -1.20
CA PHE A 24 4.06 -4.49 -0.13
C PHE A 24 4.63 -5.84 0.30
N ILE A 25 5.91 -5.95 0.57
CA ILE A 25 6.53 -7.20 1.03
C ILE A 25 7.31 -6.92 2.30
N HIS A 26 6.83 -7.47 3.43
CA HIS A 26 7.54 -7.42 4.71
C HIS A 26 8.28 -8.72 4.95
N PHE A 27 9.60 -8.69 4.79
CA PHE A 27 10.47 -9.84 4.99
C PHE A 27 11.74 -9.46 5.75
N GLY A 28 12.16 -10.30 6.68
CA GLY A 28 13.33 -10.09 7.54
C GLY A 28 13.50 -11.24 8.53
N LEU A 29 14.36 -11.06 9.53
CA LEU A 29 14.60 -12.06 10.57
C LEU A 29 13.34 -12.42 11.35
N TYR A 30 12.40 -11.49 11.48
CA TYR A 30 11.11 -11.67 12.14
C TYR A 30 10.22 -12.74 11.50
N ALA A 31 10.51 -13.17 10.28
CA ALA A 31 9.80 -14.30 9.65
C ALA A 31 10.12 -15.65 10.36
N LEU A 32 11.29 -15.79 10.98
CA LEU A 32 11.68 -17.02 11.67
C LEU A 32 10.87 -17.27 12.95
N PRO A 33 10.72 -16.30 13.88
CA PRO A 33 9.83 -16.48 15.03
C PRO A 33 8.36 -16.58 14.61
N SER A 34 7.99 -16.07 13.44
CA SER A 34 6.63 -16.13 12.87
C SER A 34 5.51 -15.66 13.81
N ARG A 35 5.76 -14.57 14.54
CA ARG A 35 4.87 -13.97 15.55
C ARG A 35 4.78 -12.46 15.41
N HIS A 36 4.67 -11.91 14.21
CA HIS A 36 4.64 -10.47 13.92
C HIS A 36 6.03 -9.85 13.69
N GLU A 37 6.11 -8.82 12.84
CA GLU A 37 7.38 -8.13 12.51
C GLU A 37 7.94 -7.32 13.69
N TRP A 38 7.09 -6.94 14.66
CA TRP A 38 7.49 -6.28 15.91
C TRP A 38 7.88 -7.23 17.04
N VAL A 39 8.03 -8.53 16.77
CA VAL A 39 8.32 -9.55 17.80
C VAL A 39 9.50 -9.19 18.69
N LYS A 40 10.58 -8.63 18.13
CA LYS A 40 11.78 -8.20 18.90
C LYS A 40 11.41 -7.12 19.92
N ASN A 41 10.57 -6.17 19.55
CA ASN A 41 10.08 -5.09 20.40
C ASN A 41 9.05 -5.61 21.44
N HIS A 42 8.02 -6.33 20.98
CA HIS A 42 6.92 -6.79 21.84
C HIS A 42 7.43 -7.73 22.95
N GLU A 43 8.36 -8.61 22.60
CA GLU A 43 8.95 -9.55 23.56
C GLU A 43 10.18 -8.98 24.29
N CYS A 44 10.54 -7.71 24.04
CA CYS A 44 11.75 -7.08 24.60
C CYS A 44 12.96 -8.01 24.46
N THR A 45 13.13 -8.63 23.27
CA THR A 45 14.15 -9.64 23.06
C THR A 45 15.54 -8.99 22.96
N PRO A 46 16.46 -9.29 23.87
CA PRO A 46 17.82 -8.75 23.82
C PRO A 46 18.57 -9.29 22.60
N GLU A 47 19.62 -8.56 22.17
CA GLU A 47 20.39 -8.84 20.97
C GLU A 47 20.93 -10.27 20.95
N GLU A 48 21.51 -10.72 22.05
CA GLU A 48 22.15 -12.03 22.18
C GLU A 48 21.15 -13.20 21.97
N LYS A 49 19.87 -12.96 22.30
CA LYS A 49 18.81 -13.95 22.07
C LYS A 49 18.22 -13.84 20.65
N TYR A 50 18.25 -12.64 20.07
CA TYR A 50 17.75 -12.40 18.72
C TYR A 50 18.74 -12.88 17.65
N GLN A 51 20.04 -12.88 17.96
CA GLN A 51 21.14 -13.32 17.09
C GLN A 51 20.91 -14.70 16.44
N LYS A 52 20.26 -15.63 17.14
CA LYS A 52 19.94 -16.94 16.60
C LYS A 52 19.13 -16.88 15.28
N TYR A 53 18.32 -15.83 15.07
CA TYR A 53 17.56 -15.70 13.84
C TYR A 53 18.44 -15.26 12.67
N PHE A 54 19.48 -14.48 12.94
CA PHE A 54 20.53 -14.18 11.97
C PHE A 54 21.34 -15.44 11.62
N ASP A 55 21.77 -16.19 12.64
CA ASP A 55 22.57 -17.41 12.46
C ASP A 55 21.84 -18.52 11.68
N HIS A 56 20.50 -18.47 11.64
CA HIS A 56 19.65 -19.45 10.98
C HIS A 56 18.87 -18.87 9.79
N PHE A 57 19.12 -17.62 9.39
CA PHE A 57 18.43 -17.02 8.24
C PHE A 57 18.88 -17.68 6.94
N ASN A 58 18.04 -18.57 6.44
CA ASN A 58 18.27 -19.29 5.19
C ASN A 58 16.94 -19.53 4.45
N PRO A 59 16.39 -18.51 3.76
CA PRO A 59 15.18 -18.67 2.96
C PRO A 59 15.45 -19.49 1.68
N ASP A 60 15.64 -20.79 1.84
CA ASP A 60 16.04 -21.76 0.81
C ASP A 60 15.01 -21.95 -0.31
N LEU A 61 13.77 -21.52 -0.12
CA LEU A 61 12.71 -21.53 -1.13
C LEU A 61 12.40 -20.13 -1.70
N PHE A 62 13.24 -19.15 -1.38
CA PHE A 62 13.08 -17.81 -1.96
C PHE A 62 13.33 -17.84 -3.48
N ASP A 63 12.30 -17.41 -4.22
CA ASP A 63 12.36 -17.17 -5.66
C ASP A 63 11.72 -15.82 -5.98
N ALA A 64 12.56 -14.82 -6.24
CA ALA A 64 12.12 -13.47 -6.56
C ALA A 64 11.26 -13.39 -7.84
N ARG A 65 11.50 -14.29 -8.81
CA ARG A 65 10.70 -14.35 -10.04
C ARG A 65 9.31 -14.88 -9.76
N GLU A 66 9.17 -15.82 -8.83
CA GLU A 66 7.86 -16.32 -8.42
C GLU A 66 7.08 -15.23 -7.69
N TRP A 67 7.73 -14.47 -6.79
CA TRP A 67 7.10 -13.31 -6.16
C TRP A 67 6.59 -12.29 -7.19
N ALA A 68 7.42 -11.95 -8.17
CA ALA A 68 7.07 -11.01 -9.23
C ALA A 68 5.91 -11.52 -10.11
N ARG A 69 5.93 -12.83 -10.48
CA ARG A 69 4.83 -13.44 -11.24
C ARG A 69 3.51 -13.43 -10.47
N GLN A 70 3.54 -13.74 -9.17
CA GLN A 70 2.33 -13.69 -8.33
C GLN A 70 1.78 -12.28 -8.19
N ALA A 71 2.64 -11.27 -7.98
CA ALA A 71 2.22 -9.87 -7.96
C ALA A 71 1.57 -9.44 -9.28
N LYS A 72 2.21 -9.75 -10.40
CA LYS A 72 1.70 -9.45 -11.74
C LYS A 72 0.38 -10.16 -12.03
N ALA A 73 0.29 -11.45 -11.69
CA ALA A 73 -0.93 -12.26 -11.87
C ALA A 73 -2.10 -11.73 -11.03
N ALA A 74 -1.83 -11.16 -9.85
CA ALA A 74 -2.83 -10.49 -9.02
C ALA A 74 -3.31 -9.14 -9.61
N GLY A 75 -2.68 -8.65 -10.68
CA GLY A 75 -2.97 -7.35 -11.29
C GLY A 75 -2.20 -6.18 -10.70
N MET A 76 -1.21 -6.42 -9.86
CA MET A 76 -0.36 -5.37 -9.29
C MET A 76 0.60 -4.82 -10.35
N LYS A 77 0.95 -3.54 -10.24
CA LYS A 77 1.79 -2.79 -11.20
C LYS A 77 3.13 -2.35 -10.63
N TYR A 78 3.26 -2.36 -9.33
CA TYR A 78 4.48 -2.01 -8.62
C TYR A 78 4.58 -2.83 -7.33
N ALA A 79 5.76 -2.85 -6.75
CA ALA A 79 5.98 -3.46 -5.45
C ALA A 79 6.97 -2.63 -4.62
N VAL A 80 6.86 -2.75 -3.30
CA VAL A 80 7.77 -2.14 -2.32
C VAL A 80 8.25 -3.25 -1.39
N LEU A 81 9.57 -3.43 -1.28
CA LEU A 81 10.19 -4.43 -0.40
C LEU A 81 10.82 -3.74 0.81
N THR A 82 10.64 -4.28 2.00
CA THR A 82 11.40 -3.87 3.19
C THR A 82 12.88 -4.22 3.03
N THR A 83 13.69 -3.28 2.57
CA THR A 83 15.14 -3.49 2.39
C THR A 83 15.87 -3.57 3.74
N LYS A 84 15.41 -2.81 4.72
CA LYS A 84 15.77 -2.86 6.14
C LYS A 84 14.55 -2.49 6.97
N HIS A 85 14.11 -3.36 7.89
CA HIS A 85 13.05 -3.08 8.85
C HIS A 85 13.64 -2.61 10.20
N HIS A 86 12.82 -2.32 11.20
CA HIS A 86 13.21 -1.73 12.50
C HIS A 86 14.26 -2.54 13.26
N GLU A 87 14.36 -3.83 13.03
CA GLU A 87 15.36 -4.71 13.65
C GLU A 87 16.81 -4.47 13.17
N GLY A 88 16.98 -3.65 12.12
CA GLY A 88 18.27 -3.25 11.57
C GLY A 88 18.88 -4.24 10.56
N PHE A 89 18.24 -5.37 10.32
CA PHE A 89 18.75 -6.38 9.38
C PHE A 89 18.57 -5.94 7.93
N CYS A 90 19.68 -5.89 7.18
CA CYS A 90 19.68 -5.50 5.78
C CYS A 90 19.49 -6.72 4.87
N LEU A 91 18.47 -6.69 4.01
CA LEU A 91 18.28 -7.69 2.96
C LEU A 91 19.19 -7.47 1.73
N PHE A 92 20.01 -6.41 1.74
CA PHE A 92 20.96 -6.03 0.70
C PHE A 92 22.40 -6.07 1.20
N ASP A 93 23.35 -6.12 0.25
CA ASP A 93 24.78 -6.20 0.55
C ASP A 93 25.38 -4.83 0.92
N SER A 94 24.96 -4.27 2.07
CA SER A 94 25.49 -3.01 2.58
C SER A 94 26.95 -3.12 2.96
N GLN A 95 27.74 -2.06 2.67
CA GLN A 95 29.13 -1.93 3.09
C GLN A 95 29.28 -1.29 4.47
N TYR A 96 28.16 -0.86 5.07
CA TYR A 96 28.13 -0.11 6.33
C TYR A 96 27.75 -0.97 7.53
N THR A 97 27.40 -2.24 7.31
CA THR A 97 27.07 -3.18 8.39
C THR A 97 27.36 -4.62 7.98
N ASP A 98 27.72 -5.45 8.95
CA ASP A 98 27.80 -6.92 8.81
C ASP A 98 26.47 -7.61 9.09
N TYR A 99 25.47 -6.88 9.60
CA TYR A 99 24.12 -7.40 9.90
C TYR A 99 23.24 -7.41 8.63
N LYS A 100 23.62 -8.28 7.70
CA LYS A 100 23.05 -8.34 6.34
C LYS A 100 22.88 -9.76 5.83
N SER A 101 21.99 -9.94 4.86
CA SER A 101 21.61 -11.25 4.31
C SER A 101 22.78 -12.01 3.68
N THR A 102 23.75 -11.31 3.09
CA THR A 102 24.95 -11.91 2.50
C THR A 102 25.91 -12.52 3.52
N ASN A 103 25.80 -12.16 4.80
CA ASN A 103 26.60 -12.70 5.90
C ASN A 103 25.88 -13.82 6.68
N THR A 104 24.68 -14.21 6.28
CA THR A 104 23.91 -15.30 6.87
C THR A 104 24.14 -16.61 6.08
N PRO A 105 23.62 -17.77 6.55
CA PRO A 105 23.63 -18.99 5.77
C PRO A 105 22.99 -18.89 4.38
N PHE A 106 22.09 -17.93 4.17
CA PHE A 106 21.52 -17.62 2.87
C PHE A 106 22.56 -17.08 1.86
N GLY A 107 23.49 -16.21 2.30
CA GLY A 107 24.65 -15.77 1.54
C GLY A 107 24.36 -14.97 0.26
N ARG A 108 23.15 -14.44 0.07
CA ARG A 108 22.69 -13.77 -1.16
C ARG A 108 22.16 -12.39 -0.89
N ASP A 109 22.27 -11.49 -1.90
CA ASP A 109 21.63 -10.16 -1.90
C ASP A 109 20.19 -10.27 -2.38
N LEU A 110 19.25 -10.36 -1.44
CA LEU A 110 17.83 -10.54 -1.73
C LEU A 110 17.23 -9.34 -2.45
N VAL A 111 17.67 -8.12 -2.11
CA VAL A 111 17.19 -6.89 -2.74
C VAL A 111 17.61 -6.82 -4.21
N ARG A 112 18.80 -7.28 -4.55
CA ARG A 112 19.26 -7.40 -5.95
C ARG A 112 18.32 -8.30 -6.74
N GLU A 113 18.08 -9.51 -6.23
CA GLU A 113 17.23 -10.48 -6.91
C GLU A 113 15.79 -10.01 -7.05
N TYR A 114 15.25 -9.36 -6.00
CA TYR A 114 13.93 -8.72 -6.04
C TYR A 114 13.85 -7.64 -7.12
N ALA A 115 14.77 -6.68 -7.11
CA ALA A 115 14.75 -5.57 -8.05
C ALA A 115 14.85 -6.04 -9.51
N ASP A 116 15.72 -6.99 -9.78
CA ASP A 116 15.92 -7.54 -11.13
C ASP A 116 14.70 -8.35 -11.60
N ALA A 117 14.12 -9.20 -10.73
CA ALA A 117 12.96 -10.02 -11.06
C ALA A 117 11.69 -9.18 -11.31
N PHE A 118 11.40 -8.21 -10.43
CA PHE A 118 10.21 -7.37 -10.59
C PHE A 118 10.31 -6.48 -11.83
N ARG A 119 11.48 -5.92 -12.08
CA ARG A 119 11.74 -5.15 -13.31
C ARG A 119 11.61 -6.01 -14.57
N ALA A 120 12.10 -7.25 -14.55
CA ALA A 120 11.99 -8.18 -15.67
C ALA A 120 10.51 -8.53 -16.00
N GLU A 121 9.64 -8.57 -14.99
CA GLU A 121 8.19 -8.75 -15.17
C GLU A 121 7.45 -7.47 -15.57
N GLY A 122 8.16 -6.34 -15.70
CA GLY A 122 7.59 -5.04 -16.07
C GLY A 122 6.91 -4.30 -14.92
N LEU A 123 7.16 -4.70 -13.68
CA LEU A 123 6.66 -4.04 -12.48
C LEU A 123 7.61 -2.90 -12.08
N LYS A 124 7.05 -1.81 -11.54
CA LYS A 124 7.84 -0.75 -10.93
C LYS A 124 8.40 -1.21 -9.59
N VAL A 125 9.62 -0.77 -9.30
CA VAL A 125 10.39 -1.21 -8.13
C VAL A 125 10.42 -0.12 -7.08
N GLY A 126 9.97 -0.44 -5.87
CA GLY A 126 10.05 0.39 -4.69
C GLY A 126 10.85 -0.27 -3.57
N PHE A 127 11.47 0.56 -2.76
CA PHE A 127 12.19 0.15 -1.55
C PHE A 127 11.58 0.83 -0.33
N TYR A 128 11.30 0.05 0.69
CA TYR A 128 11.03 0.54 2.03
C TYR A 128 12.33 0.57 2.83
N TYR A 129 12.51 1.63 3.61
CA TYR A 129 13.63 1.77 4.52
C TYR A 129 13.16 2.32 5.87
N SER A 130 13.37 1.55 6.93
CA SER A 130 13.06 1.98 8.30
C SER A 130 13.98 3.09 8.77
N LEU A 131 13.40 4.19 9.30
CA LEU A 131 14.13 5.23 10.00
C LEU A 131 14.62 4.76 11.39
N ILE A 132 13.92 3.79 11.99
CA ILE A 132 14.33 3.11 13.22
C ILE A 132 15.36 2.02 12.90
N ASP A 133 16.32 1.82 13.83
CA ASP A 133 17.26 0.70 13.77
C ASP A 133 17.66 0.26 15.20
N TRP A 134 17.01 -0.79 15.67
CA TRP A 134 17.26 -1.30 17.03
C TRP A 134 18.61 -2.03 17.19
N HIS A 135 19.29 -2.32 16.10
CA HIS A 135 20.59 -2.99 16.11
C HIS A 135 21.76 -2.00 16.13
N HIS A 136 21.61 -0.83 15.49
CA HIS A 136 22.72 0.10 15.32
C HIS A 136 23.20 0.68 16.66
N PRO A 137 24.51 0.65 16.96
CA PRO A 137 25.04 1.06 18.27
C PRO A 137 24.81 2.56 18.57
N ASP A 138 24.70 3.41 17.56
CA ASP A 138 24.45 4.86 17.74
C ASP A 138 22.96 5.22 17.73
N PHE A 139 22.05 4.25 17.42
CA PHE A 139 20.62 4.50 17.51
C PHE A 139 20.19 4.53 19.00
N PRO A 140 19.70 5.66 19.55
CA PRO A 140 19.41 5.78 20.98
C PRO A 140 18.31 4.82 21.43
N ILE A 141 18.49 4.29 22.65
CA ILE A 141 17.43 3.54 23.33
C ILE A 141 16.33 4.54 23.70
N ASP A 142 15.14 4.34 23.18
CA ASP A 142 13.97 5.16 23.43
C ASP A 142 12.76 4.28 23.82
N MET A 143 11.56 4.89 23.85
CA MET A 143 10.33 4.21 24.25
C MET A 143 9.93 3.04 23.34
N LEU A 144 10.45 2.96 22.11
CA LEU A 144 10.19 1.89 21.15
C LEU A 144 11.34 0.89 21.02
N HIS A 145 12.47 1.16 21.65
CA HIS A 145 13.61 0.25 21.57
C HIS A 145 13.35 -1.03 22.39
N PRO A 146 13.71 -2.25 21.90
CA PRO A 146 13.54 -3.50 22.65
C PRO A 146 14.17 -3.48 24.06
N ARG A 147 15.26 -2.75 24.23
CA ARG A 147 16.00 -2.61 25.50
C ARG A 147 15.46 -1.52 26.45
N ARG A 148 14.30 -0.92 26.14
CA ARG A 148 13.69 0.18 26.92
C ARG A 148 13.44 -0.15 28.39
N ASN A 149 13.33 -1.45 28.71
CA ASN A 149 13.07 -1.95 30.05
C ASN A 149 14.33 -2.50 30.77
N ASP A 150 15.51 -2.42 30.12
CA ASP A 150 16.76 -2.83 30.77
C ASP A 150 17.03 -1.90 31.97
N PRO A 151 17.48 -2.43 33.13
CA PRO A 151 17.74 -1.62 34.31
C PRO A 151 18.79 -0.52 34.09
N ASP A 152 19.74 -0.76 33.19
CA ASP A 152 20.85 0.11 32.80
C ASP A 152 20.65 0.78 31.43
N ALA A 153 19.39 0.88 30.94
CA ALA A 153 19.08 1.45 29.62
C ALA A 153 19.57 2.91 29.48
N PHE A 154 19.52 3.68 30.58
CA PHE A 154 20.01 5.05 30.59
C PHE A 154 21.53 5.10 30.41
N GLU A 155 22.26 4.27 31.14
CA GLU A 155 23.72 4.15 31.06
C GLU A 155 24.15 3.66 29.67
N GLN A 156 23.47 2.66 29.13
CA GLN A 156 23.72 2.15 27.77
C GLN A 156 23.47 3.21 26.68
N ASN A 157 22.62 4.18 26.96
CA ASN A 157 22.34 5.27 26.03
C ASN A 157 23.43 6.34 25.99
N GLN A 158 24.32 6.36 26.98
CA GLN A 158 25.44 7.29 27.05
C GLN A 158 26.43 7.00 25.91
N GLY A 159 26.77 8.02 25.15
CA GLY A 159 27.70 7.90 24.02
C GLY A 159 27.08 7.47 22.69
N ARG A 160 25.80 7.13 22.65
CA ARG A 160 25.09 6.96 21.37
C ARG A 160 24.89 8.31 20.71
N ASP A 161 25.11 8.36 19.40
CA ASP A 161 25.15 9.61 18.62
C ASP A 161 24.21 9.52 17.45
N MET A 162 23.06 10.20 17.54
CA MET A 162 22.04 10.20 16.51
C MET A 162 22.53 10.77 15.18
N HIS A 163 23.50 11.70 15.20
CA HIS A 163 24.12 12.25 14.00
C HIS A 163 24.90 11.18 13.21
N LYS A 164 25.67 10.34 13.92
CA LYS A 164 26.38 9.20 13.29
C LYS A 164 25.40 8.19 12.72
N TYR A 165 24.29 7.95 13.42
CA TYR A 165 23.24 7.09 12.88
C TYR A 165 22.61 7.68 11.61
N ALA A 166 22.31 8.99 11.58
CA ALA A 166 21.76 9.66 10.41
C ALA A 166 22.74 9.60 9.22
N GLU A 167 24.04 9.72 9.45
CA GLU A 167 25.08 9.53 8.43
C GLU A 167 25.08 8.09 7.88
N TYR A 168 25.04 7.09 8.77
CA TYR A 168 24.91 5.67 8.39
C TYR A 168 23.67 5.44 7.52
N MET A 169 22.52 5.97 7.90
CA MET A 169 21.27 5.88 7.16
C MET A 169 21.41 6.50 5.75
N ARG A 170 21.97 7.70 5.63
CA ARG A 170 22.21 8.34 4.33
C ARG A 170 23.15 7.51 3.45
N ASN A 171 24.16 6.90 4.02
CA ASN A 171 25.08 6.04 3.28
C ASN A 171 24.39 4.78 2.74
N GLN A 172 23.53 4.13 3.53
CA GLN A 172 22.75 2.99 3.06
C GLN A 172 21.72 3.37 2.01
N VAL A 173 21.03 4.51 2.17
CA VAL A 173 20.10 5.01 1.13
C VAL A 173 20.86 5.33 -0.16
N ARG A 174 22.07 5.85 -0.07
CA ARG A 174 22.94 6.03 -1.26
C ARG A 174 23.21 4.70 -1.95
N GLU A 175 23.57 3.65 -1.23
CA GLU A 175 23.78 2.30 -1.80
C GLU A 175 22.53 1.81 -2.53
N LEU A 176 21.37 1.91 -1.88
CA LEU A 176 20.09 1.46 -2.44
C LEU A 176 19.72 2.20 -3.73
N LEU A 177 20.01 3.51 -3.80
CA LEU A 177 19.65 4.33 -4.95
C LEU A 177 20.71 4.37 -6.06
N THR A 178 21.91 3.81 -5.84
CA THR A 178 22.99 3.76 -6.85
C THR A 178 23.27 2.37 -7.37
N ASN A 179 23.15 1.33 -6.52
CA ASN A 179 23.62 0.00 -6.88
C ASN A 179 22.52 -0.88 -7.53
N TYR A 180 21.24 -0.53 -7.39
CA TYR A 180 20.10 -1.40 -7.77
C TYR A 180 19.34 -0.90 -9.01
N GLY A 181 19.92 0.03 -9.77
CA GLY A 181 19.30 0.61 -10.97
C GLY A 181 18.20 1.62 -10.62
N LYS A 182 17.22 1.75 -11.51
CA LYS A 182 16.11 2.68 -11.30
C LYS A 182 15.18 2.19 -10.19
N ILE A 183 14.93 3.06 -9.21
CA ILE A 183 13.97 2.86 -8.14
C ILE A 183 12.84 3.87 -8.32
N ASP A 184 11.61 3.37 -8.35
CA ASP A 184 10.44 4.20 -8.66
C ASP A 184 9.81 4.80 -7.40
N ILE A 185 9.94 4.12 -6.24
CA ILE A 185 9.39 4.55 -4.94
C ILE A 185 10.44 4.32 -3.85
N LEU A 186 10.61 5.32 -2.99
CA LEU A 186 11.34 5.20 -1.72
C LEU A 186 10.37 5.46 -0.58
N TRP A 187 10.08 4.43 0.19
CA TRP A 187 9.11 4.41 1.25
C TRP A 187 9.84 4.40 2.60
N PHE A 188 9.93 5.54 3.26
CA PHE A 188 10.47 5.66 4.62
C PHE A 188 9.42 5.26 5.64
N ASP A 189 9.85 4.88 6.84
CA ASP A 189 8.91 4.53 7.88
C ASP A 189 9.38 4.94 9.27
N PHE A 190 8.39 5.39 10.03
CA PHE A 190 8.38 5.53 11.46
C PHE A 190 9.03 6.80 12.03
N SER A 191 8.38 7.95 11.85
CA SER A 191 8.61 9.14 12.68
C SER A 191 7.55 9.23 13.80
N TYR A 192 7.98 9.66 14.98
CA TYR A 192 7.15 9.69 16.19
C TYR A 192 7.56 10.82 17.15
N SER A 193 7.95 11.97 16.62
CA SER A 193 8.37 13.14 17.41
C SER A 193 7.33 13.61 18.43
N GLY A 194 6.04 13.39 18.12
CA GLY A 194 4.92 13.73 18.99
C GLY A 194 4.74 12.81 20.20
N ASN A 195 5.42 11.68 20.25
CA ASN A 195 5.33 10.74 21.38
C ASN A 195 6.11 11.27 22.59
N LYS A 196 5.40 11.38 23.73
CA LYS A 196 5.98 11.85 24.98
C LYS A 196 6.41 10.69 25.85
N PRO A 197 7.64 10.71 26.38
CA PRO A 197 8.10 9.70 27.32
C PRO A 197 7.36 9.78 28.66
N GLU A 198 7.45 8.74 29.45
CA GLU A 198 6.97 8.72 30.84
C GLU A 198 7.73 9.76 31.69
N PRO A 199 7.09 10.35 32.72
CA PRO A 199 7.77 11.23 33.65
C PRO A 199 9.01 10.55 34.28
N GLY A 200 10.14 11.25 34.26
CA GLY A 200 11.43 10.73 34.73
C GLY A 200 12.23 9.97 33.67
N LYS A 201 11.69 9.81 32.47
CA LYS A 201 12.37 9.18 31.32
C LYS A 201 12.43 10.11 30.11
N GLU A 202 12.61 11.41 30.33
CA GLU A 202 12.60 12.44 29.26
C GLU A 202 13.66 12.18 28.16
N TRP A 203 14.70 11.40 28.49
CA TRP A 203 15.73 10.95 27.55
C TRP A 203 15.21 9.90 26.53
N MET A 204 14.07 9.26 26.78
CA MET A 204 13.39 8.32 25.86
C MET A 204 12.46 9.02 24.86
N LYS A 205 12.70 10.28 24.54
CA LYS A 205 11.84 11.06 23.61
C LYS A 205 11.70 10.39 22.25
N GLY A 206 10.56 10.62 21.60
CA GLY A 206 10.32 10.25 20.22
C GLY A 206 11.29 10.95 19.27
N LYS A 207 11.34 10.49 18.02
CA LYS A 207 12.22 10.98 16.97
C LYS A 207 11.43 11.45 15.76
N GLY A 208 11.92 12.50 15.12
CA GLY A 208 11.29 13.13 13.97
C GLY A 208 12.30 13.68 12.97
N LYS A 209 11.85 14.56 12.10
CA LYS A 209 12.62 15.08 10.96
C LYS A 209 14.04 15.57 11.31
N ASP A 210 14.20 16.23 12.45
CA ASP A 210 15.49 16.79 12.87
C ASP A 210 16.45 15.68 13.31
N ASP A 211 15.94 14.63 13.99
CA ASP A 211 16.75 13.47 14.37
C ASP A 211 17.21 12.65 13.16
N TRP A 212 16.37 12.56 12.13
CA TRP A 212 16.70 11.86 10.88
C TRP A 212 17.59 12.66 9.94
N GLU A 213 17.81 13.96 10.20
CA GLU A 213 18.38 14.91 9.24
C GLU A 213 17.65 14.76 7.89
N ALA A 214 16.31 14.85 7.98
CA ALA A 214 15.44 14.43 6.90
C ALA A 214 15.59 15.31 5.64
N GLU A 215 15.93 16.58 5.79
CA GLU A 215 16.15 17.47 4.65
C GLU A 215 17.36 17.01 3.81
N GLU A 216 18.46 16.66 4.45
CA GLU A 216 19.66 16.11 3.79
C GLU A 216 19.38 14.73 3.19
N LEU A 217 18.62 13.88 3.89
CA LEU A 217 18.25 12.56 3.41
C LEU A 217 17.40 12.63 2.14
N ILE A 218 16.38 13.50 2.13
CA ILE A 218 15.52 13.72 0.95
C ILE A 218 16.28 14.37 -0.19
N ALA A 219 17.12 15.38 0.11
CA ALA A 219 17.97 16.03 -0.90
C ALA A 219 18.92 15.02 -1.57
N LEU A 220 19.53 14.13 -0.78
CA LEU A 220 20.34 13.03 -1.29
C LEU A 220 19.54 12.14 -2.25
N ALA A 221 18.37 11.64 -1.81
CA ALA A 221 17.53 10.77 -2.62
C ALA A 221 17.15 11.43 -3.96
N ARG A 222 16.73 12.70 -3.94
CA ARG A 222 16.39 13.48 -5.12
C ARG A 222 17.59 13.72 -6.05
N SER A 223 18.78 13.95 -5.49
CA SER A 223 20.00 14.15 -6.30
C SER A 223 20.40 12.89 -7.08
N LEU A 224 20.16 11.71 -6.50
CA LEU A 224 20.49 10.44 -7.10
C LEU A 224 19.42 9.98 -8.10
N GLN A 225 18.13 10.16 -7.77
CA GLN A 225 17.00 9.78 -8.60
C GLN A 225 15.88 10.85 -8.58
N PRO A 226 15.98 11.90 -9.41
CA PRO A 226 15.10 13.09 -9.32
C PRO A 226 13.60 12.83 -9.41
N GLY A 227 13.20 11.79 -10.14
CA GLY A 227 11.78 11.43 -10.35
C GLY A 227 11.22 10.39 -9.37
N ILE A 228 12.01 9.94 -8.40
CA ILE A 228 11.58 8.95 -7.40
C ILE A 228 10.40 9.49 -6.59
N ILE A 229 9.41 8.64 -6.32
CA ILE A 229 8.30 8.98 -5.42
C ILE A 229 8.75 8.73 -3.98
N ILE A 230 8.58 9.72 -3.11
CA ILE A 230 8.93 9.62 -1.68
C ILE A 230 7.68 9.91 -0.86
N ASP A 231 7.48 9.15 0.21
CA ASP A 231 6.38 9.35 1.15
C ASP A 231 6.65 10.46 2.17
N ASN A 232 5.65 10.77 3.00
CA ASN A 232 5.72 11.83 4.00
C ASN A 232 6.12 11.35 5.41
N ARG A 233 6.60 10.11 5.55
CA ARG A 233 6.88 9.51 6.86
C ARG A 233 8.15 10.01 7.54
N THR A 234 8.96 10.82 6.86
CA THR A 234 10.08 11.55 7.47
C THR A 234 9.64 12.80 8.25
N GLU A 235 8.32 13.09 8.37
CA GLU A 235 7.73 14.34 8.84
C GLU A 235 8.02 15.55 7.92
N LEU A 236 8.55 15.32 6.72
CA LEU A 236 8.60 16.30 5.65
C LEU A 236 7.55 15.96 4.59
N GLU A 237 6.81 16.97 4.15
CA GLU A 237 5.86 16.79 3.07
C GLU A 237 6.56 16.44 1.76
N GLN A 238 6.20 15.29 1.19
CA GLN A 238 6.74 14.79 -0.06
C GLN A 238 5.60 14.45 -1.04
N ASP A 239 5.82 13.48 -1.92
CA ASP A 239 4.90 13.15 -3.01
C ASP A 239 3.68 12.35 -2.57
N LEU A 240 3.83 11.53 -1.53
CA LEU A 240 2.89 10.46 -1.20
C LEU A 240 2.49 10.49 0.28
N TRP A 241 1.18 10.49 0.53
CA TRP A 241 0.61 10.35 1.87
C TRP A 241 0.15 8.90 2.07
N THR A 242 0.42 8.32 3.24
CA THR A 242 0.30 6.88 3.47
C THR A 242 -0.60 6.54 4.67
N PRO A 243 -1.94 6.66 4.54
CA PRO A 243 -2.83 6.12 5.56
C PRO A 243 -2.62 4.62 5.74
N GLU A 244 -2.47 4.20 7.01
CA GLU A 244 -2.11 2.83 7.36
C GLU A 244 -3.24 2.13 8.08
N GLN A 245 -3.62 0.93 7.59
CA GLN A 245 -4.66 0.06 8.16
C GLN A 245 -6.05 0.70 8.28
N TYR A 246 -6.30 1.81 7.58
CA TYR A 246 -7.63 2.39 7.44
C TYR A 246 -7.83 2.95 6.04
N GLN A 247 -9.09 3.18 5.67
CA GLN A 247 -9.44 3.85 4.43
C GLN A 247 -10.03 5.22 4.76
N PRO A 248 -9.52 6.31 4.15
CA PRO A 248 -10.11 7.64 4.27
C PRO A 248 -11.59 7.64 3.86
N LEU A 249 -12.38 8.54 4.42
CA LEU A 249 -13.79 8.72 4.04
C LEU A 249 -13.96 9.56 2.78
N GLU A 250 -12.95 10.36 2.46
CA GLU A 250 -12.89 11.24 1.29
C GLU A 250 -11.45 11.33 0.76
N TRP A 251 -11.28 11.92 -0.43
CA TRP A 251 -9.94 12.18 -0.95
C TRP A 251 -9.17 13.13 -0.02
N ILE A 252 -8.00 12.69 0.43
CA ILE A 252 -7.18 13.43 1.38
C ILE A 252 -6.78 14.79 0.80
N ARG A 253 -6.91 15.82 1.63
CA ARG A 253 -6.53 17.19 1.28
C ARG A 253 -5.39 17.68 2.16
N HIS A 254 -4.52 18.46 1.55
CA HIS A 254 -3.50 19.19 2.28
C HIS A 254 -4.14 20.19 3.25
N LYS A 255 -3.74 20.19 4.51
CA LYS A 255 -4.41 20.95 5.59
C LYS A 255 -4.41 22.46 5.34
N GLU A 256 -3.31 23.00 4.83
CA GLU A 256 -3.14 24.45 4.67
C GLU A 256 -3.66 24.95 3.32
N THR A 257 -3.43 24.22 2.23
CA THR A 257 -3.79 24.69 0.88
C THR A 257 -5.14 24.17 0.39
N GLY A 258 -5.68 23.11 1.00
CA GLY A 258 -6.91 22.44 0.56
C GLY A 258 -6.75 21.64 -0.73
N GLU A 259 -5.55 21.60 -1.32
CA GLU A 259 -5.26 20.82 -2.53
C GLU A 259 -5.38 19.32 -2.28
N LEU A 260 -5.81 18.56 -3.29
CA LEU A 260 -5.83 17.11 -3.25
C LEU A 260 -4.39 16.58 -3.23
N VAL A 261 -4.10 15.59 -2.38
CA VAL A 261 -2.79 14.95 -2.34
C VAL A 261 -2.82 13.58 -3.03
N THR A 262 -1.68 13.14 -3.56
CA THR A 262 -1.50 11.75 -3.95
C THR A 262 -1.36 10.91 -2.70
N TRP A 263 -2.11 9.82 -2.59
CA TRP A 263 -2.11 8.98 -1.39
C TRP A 263 -2.23 7.50 -1.69
N GLU A 264 -1.74 6.69 -0.77
CA GLU A 264 -1.72 5.24 -0.86
C GLU A 264 -2.12 4.64 0.49
N ALA A 265 -3.20 3.87 0.53
CA ALA A 265 -3.51 3.07 1.71
C ALA A 265 -2.62 1.82 1.73
N CYS A 266 -1.76 1.70 2.74
CA CYS A 266 -1.05 0.46 2.99
C CYS A 266 -1.87 -0.42 3.93
N GLN A 267 -2.13 -1.67 3.49
CA GLN A 267 -3.04 -2.61 4.11
C GLN A 267 -2.47 -4.02 4.13
N THR A 268 -2.95 -4.86 5.02
CA THR A 268 -2.57 -6.27 5.13
C THR A 268 -3.70 -7.20 4.73
N PHE A 269 -3.38 -8.41 4.29
CA PHE A 269 -4.37 -9.49 4.12
C PHE A 269 -4.95 -9.95 5.46
N SER A 270 -4.17 -9.80 6.52
CA SER A 270 -4.51 -10.22 7.88
C SER A 270 -4.29 -9.07 8.88
N GLY A 271 -3.94 -9.36 10.12
CA GLY A 271 -3.59 -8.37 11.15
C GLY A 271 -2.10 -8.04 11.22
N SER A 272 -1.23 -8.71 10.44
CA SER A 272 0.23 -8.60 10.53
C SER A 272 0.87 -8.19 9.22
N TRP A 273 1.98 -7.43 9.29
CA TRP A 273 2.82 -7.10 8.14
C TRP A 273 3.78 -8.26 7.83
N GLY A 274 4.58 -8.68 8.82
CA GLY A 274 5.44 -9.86 8.70
C GLY A 274 4.66 -11.17 8.81
N TYR A 275 5.31 -12.27 8.45
CA TYR A 275 4.70 -13.59 8.57
C TYR A 275 4.33 -13.90 10.02
N PHE A 276 3.06 -14.20 10.23
CA PHE A 276 2.53 -14.70 11.49
C PHE A 276 1.76 -15.99 11.24
N ARG A 277 2.36 -17.11 11.65
CA ARG A 277 1.81 -18.45 11.38
C ARG A 277 0.41 -18.65 11.96
N ASP A 278 0.21 -18.19 13.17
CA ASP A 278 -1.02 -18.42 13.93
C ASP A 278 -2.04 -17.28 13.79
N GLU A 279 -1.87 -16.39 12.78
CA GLU A 279 -2.78 -15.30 12.49
C GLU A 279 -4.15 -15.82 12.03
N THR A 280 -5.21 -15.27 12.63
CA THR A 280 -6.60 -15.69 12.39
C THR A 280 -7.49 -14.63 11.71
N SER A 281 -7.02 -13.39 11.63
CA SER A 281 -7.82 -12.25 11.15
C SER A 281 -7.71 -12.01 9.63
N TRP A 282 -7.77 -13.06 8.83
CA TRP A 282 -7.68 -12.96 7.36
C TRP A 282 -8.96 -12.38 6.76
N LYS A 283 -8.77 -11.39 5.89
CA LYS A 283 -9.84 -10.73 5.14
C LYS A 283 -10.36 -11.66 4.03
N SER A 284 -11.67 -11.68 3.82
CA SER A 284 -12.24 -12.44 2.70
C SER A 284 -11.89 -11.82 1.34
N PRO A 285 -11.87 -12.59 0.25
CA PRO A 285 -11.65 -12.07 -1.09
C PRO A 285 -12.58 -10.91 -1.46
N GLU A 286 -13.84 -10.98 -1.06
CA GLU A 286 -14.79 -9.88 -1.30
C GLU A 286 -14.42 -8.60 -0.55
N MET A 287 -14.01 -8.70 0.72
CA MET A 287 -13.51 -7.55 1.49
C MET A 287 -12.29 -6.92 0.81
N LEU A 288 -11.38 -7.74 0.30
CA LEU A 288 -10.16 -7.29 -0.38
C LEU A 288 -10.48 -6.53 -1.67
N VAL A 289 -11.35 -7.07 -2.53
CA VAL A 289 -11.79 -6.39 -3.76
C VAL A 289 -12.51 -5.08 -3.44
N ARG A 290 -13.42 -5.09 -2.46
CA ARG A 290 -14.11 -3.85 -2.01
C ARG A 290 -13.13 -2.81 -1.50
N MET A 291 -12.07 -3.22 -0.82
CA MET A 291 -11.01 -2.32 -0.34
C MET A 291 -10.29 -1.65 -1.51
N LEU A 292 -9.91 -2.40 -2.54
CA LEU A 292 -9.30 -1.84 -3.76
C LEU A 292 -10.24 -0.83 -4.44
N VAL A 293 -11.49 -1.21 -4.65
CA VAL A 293 -12.51 -0.35 -5.26
C VAL A 293 -12.71 0.94 -4.45
N ASN A 294 -12.89 0.83 -3.12
CA ASN A 294 -13.06 2.00 -2.26
C ASN A 294 -11.86 2.95 -2.34
N THR A 295 -10.63 2.40 -2.33
CA THR A 295 -9.42 3.21 -2.42
C THR A 295 -9.38 4.01 -3.73
N VAL A 296 -9.65 3.37 -4.87
CA VAL A 296 -9.65 4.03 -6.19
C VAL A 296 -10.81 5.02 -6.32
N ALA A 297 -11.99 4.67 -5.82
CA ALA A 297 -13.16 5.55 -5.79
C ALA A 297 -12.93 6.84 -4.99
N LEU A 298 -11.92 6.86 -4.14
CA LEU A 298 -11.49 8.04 -3.36
C LEU A 298 -10.17 8.63 -3.87
N GLY A 299 -9.75 8.27 -5.08
CA GLY A 299 -8.59 8.83 -5.75
C GLY A 299 -7.23 8.30 -5.28
N GLY A 300 -7.21 7.26 -4.44
CA GLY A 300 -5.98 6.68 -3.87
C GLY A 300 -5.46 5.46 -4.59
N ASN A 301 -4.30 5.01 -4.15
CA ASN A 301 -3.69 3.73 -4.49
C ASN A 301 -3.82 2.74 -3.32
N LEU A 302 -3.84 1.46 -3.62
CA LEU A 302 -3.78 0.39 -2.62
C LEU A 302 -2.44 -0.34 -2.70
N LEU A 303 -1.70 -0.36 -1.59
CA LEU A 303 -0.49 -1.14 -1.39
C LEU A 303 -0.82 -2.29 -0.44
N MET A 304 -0.96 -3.50 -0.99
CA MET A 304 -1.40 -4.68 -0.27
C MET A 304 -0.22 -5.55 0.15
N ASN A 305 -0.12 -5.82 1.44
CA ASN A 305 1.05 -6.47 2.03
C ASN A 305 0.98 -7.99 2.04
N VAL A 306 2.11 -8.61 1.74
CA VAL A 306 2.41 -10.02 2.00
C VAL A 306 3.61 -10.14 2.94
N GLY A 307 3.55 -11.08 3.89
CA GLY A 307 4.67 -11.49 4.72
C GLY A 307 5.13 -12.88 4.32
N PRO A 308 6.24 -13.03 3.57
CA PRO A 308 6.77 -14.35 3.22
C PRO A 308 7.15 -15.17 4.45
N THR A 309 7.01 -16.49 4.35
CA THR A 309 7.46 -17.43 5.39
C THR A 309 8.98 -17.36 5.56
N SER A 310 9.51 -17.90 6.66
CA SER A 310 10.96 -17.95 6.91
C SER A 310 11.76 -18.65 5.80
N ARG A 311 11.13 -19.51 5.01
CA ARG A 311 11.74 -20.15 3.84
C ARG A 311 11.64 -19.34 2.55
N GLY A 312 10.97 -18.15 2.58
CA GLY A 312 10.94 -17.21 1.47
C GLY A 312 9.78 -17.39 0.47
N TYR A 313 8.81 -18.26 0.71
CA TYR A 313 7.61 -18.36 -0.12
C TYR A 313 6.40 -17.71 0.53
N PHE A 314 5.37 -17.35 -0.24
CA PHE A 314 4.14 -16.79 0.30
C PHE A 314 3.25 -17.88 0.90
N ASP A 315 2.69 -17.61 2.09
CA ASP A 315 1.70 -18.49 2.72
C ASP A 315 0.52 -18.76 1.79
N TYR A 316 -0.04 -19.98 1.85
CA TYR A 316 -1.13 -20.38 0.95
C TYR A 316 -2.35 -19.44 1.04
N ARG A 317 -2.63 -18.86 2.22
CA ARG A 317 -3.74 -17.90 2.41
C ARG A 317 -3.49 -16.61 1.65
N ALA A 318 -2.26 -16.13 1.63
CA ALA A 318 -1.86 -14.97 0.83
C ALA A 318 -1.93 -15.29 -0.67
N VAL A 319 -1.48 -16.48 -1.08
CA VAL A 319 -1.56 -16.94 -2.47
C VAL A 319 -3.01 -17.02 -2.95
N ASP A 320 -3.92 -17.54 -2.13
CA ASP A 320 -5.35 -17.63 -2.48
C ASP A 320 -5.99 -16.24 -2.59
N ALA A 321 -5.61 -15.30 -1.72
CA ALA A 321 -6.05 -13.90 -1.81
C ALA A 321 -5.51 -13.21 -3.07
N LEU A 322 -4.25 -13.42 -3.43
CA LEU A 322 -3.64 -12.90 -4.67
C LEU A 322 -4.34 -13.47 -5.92
N LYS A 323 -4.65 -14.76 -5.93
CA LYS A 323 -5.43 -15.38 -7.02
C LYS A 323 -6.82 -14.76 -7.15
N ALA A 324 -7.52 -14.53 -6.04
CA ALA A 324 -8.84 -13.90 -6.07
C ALA A 324 -8.78 -12.47 -6.65
N TYR A 325 -7.76 -11.69 -6.30
CA TYR A 325 -7.52 -10.41 -6.95
C TYR A 325 -7.28 -10.59 -8.46
N GLY A 326 -6.42 -11.52 -8.84
CA GLY A 326 -6.08 -11.76 -10.24
C GLY A 326 -7.28 -12.16 -11.09
N GLU A 327 -8.12 -13.04 -10.60
CA GLU A 327 -9.36 -13.44 -11.26
C GLU A 327 -10.31 -12.25 -11.46
N TRP A 328 -10.49 -11.42 -10.43
CA TRP A 328 -11.34 -10.24 -10.53
C TRP A 328 -10.73 -9.18 -11.46
N MET A 329 -9.44 -8.88 -11.30
CA MET A 329 -8.73 -7.87 -12.10
C MET A 329 -8.64 -8.23 -13.58
N LYS A 330 -8.55 -9.51 -13.92
CA LYS A 330 -8.53 -9.98 -15.31
C LYS A 330 -9.71 -9.43 -16.11
N TYR A 331 -10.89 -9.39 -15.53
CA TYR A 331 -12.12 -8.98 -16.19
C TYR A 331 -12.52 -7.54 -15.86
N ASN A 332 -12.19 -7.05 -14.68
CA ASN A 332 -12.67 -5.76 -14.18
C ASN A 332 -11.57 -4.70 -14.05
N GLY A 333 -10.32 -5.00 -14.40
CA GLY A 333 -9.18 -4.10 -14.22
C GLY A 333 -9.33 -2.73 -14.93
N ARG A 334 -10.16 -2.63 -15.99
CA ARG A 334 -10.48 -1.35 -16.65
C ARG A 334 -11.20 -0.36 -15.75
N SER A 335 -11.86 -0.84 -14.70
CA SER A 335 -12.52 0.01 -13.71
C SER A 335 -11.57 0.52 -12.61
N ILE A 336 -10.31 0.08 -12.65
CA ILE A 336 -9.25 0.39 -11.67
C ILE A 336 -8.13 1.22 -12.34
N TYR A 337 -7.46 0.65 -13.34
CA TYR A 337 -6.35 1.34 -14.00
C TYR A 337 -6.83 2.54 -14.81
N GLY A 338 -6.14 3.69 -14.68
CA GLY A 338 -6.54 4.94 -15.33
C GLY A 338 -7.91 5.45 -14.88
N CYS A 339 -8.38 5.00 -13.71
CA CYS A 339 -9.61 5.46 -13.10
C CYS A 339 -9.35 6.24 -11.81
N THR A 340 -10.32 7.03 -11.42
CA THR A 340 -10.27 7.86 -10.21
C THR A 340 -11.67 8.04 -9.62
N MET A 341 -11.80 8.86 -8.61
CA MET A 341 -13.09 9.29 -8.05
C MET A 341 -13.96 9.89 -9.16
N ALA A 342 -15.23 9.55 -9.19
CA ALA A 342 -16.17 10.10 -10.15
C ALA A 342 -16.40 11.60 -9.92
N GLU A 343 -16.73 12.35 -10.98
CA GLU A 343 -17.01 13.78 -10.90
C GLU A 343 -18.11 14.08 -9.87
N PRO A 344 -18.05 15.25 -9.18
CA PRO A 344 -18.96 15.58 -8.10
C PRO A 344 -20.45 15.48 -8.47
N GLU A 345 -20.79 15.83 -9.70
CA GLU A 345 -22.18 15.73 -10.19
C GLU A 345 -22.64 14.27 -10.34
N LEU A 346 -21.73 13.38 -10.74
CA LEU A 346 -22.02 11.95 -10.81
C LEU A 346 -22.11 11.33 -9.40
N LEU A 347 -21.28 11.78 -8.45
CA LEU A 347 -21.33 11.28 -7.07
C LEU A 347 -22.66 11.58 -6.38
N LYS A 348 -23.37 12.65 -6.77
CA LYS A 348 -24.73 12.95 -6.29
C LYS A 348 -25.74 11.89 -6.71
N THR A 349 -25.44 11.11 -7.74
CA THR A 349 -26.30 10.06 -8.29
C THR A 349 -26.00 8.66 -7.71
N LEU A 350 -25.01 8.53 -6.84
CA LEU A 350 -24.50 7.26 -6.33
C LEU A 350 -25.58 6.49 -5.54
N PRO A 351 -26.01 5.30 -6.00
CA PRO A 351 -26.96 4.48 -5.25
C PRO A 351 -26.34 3.93 -3.96
N ALA A 352 -27.19 3.57 -3.01
CA ALA A 352 -26.76 2.83 -1.83
C ALA A 352 -26.09 1.52 -2.24
N ASP A 353 -25.14 1.04 -1.42
CA ASP A 353 -24.38 -0.20 -1.63
C ASP A 353 -23.64 -0.30 -2.98
N CYS A 354 -23.38 0.84 -3.62
CA CYS A 354 -22.55 0.95 -4.81
C CYS A 354 -21.31 1.80 -4.56
N ARG A 355 -20.33 1.69 -5.47
CA ARG A 355 -19.21 2.63 -5.57
C ARG A 355 -18.97 2.98 -7.03
N TYR A 356 -18.59 4.23 -7.27
CA TYR A 356 -18.24 4.72 -8.59
C TYR A 356 -16.74 4.87 -8.72
N THR A 357 -16.20 4.39 -9.84
CA THR A 357 -14.93 4.87 -10.40
C THR A 357 -15.19 5.43 -11.79
N GLN A 358 -14.39 6.38 -12.21
CA GLN A 358 -14.55 7.01 -13.52
C GLN A 358 -13.20 7.04 -14.24
N SER A 359 -13.20 6.77 -15.55
CA SER A 359 -12.01 6.90 -16.37
C SER A 359 -11.51 8.36 -16.41
N GLU A 360 -10.19 8.56 -16.47
CA GLU A 360 -9.59 9.91 -16.49
C GLU A 360 -10.05 10.78 -17.66
N ASP A 361 -10.48 10.17 -18.79
CA ASP A 361 -11.05 10.88 -19.93
C ASP A 361 -12.51 11.31 -19.72
N GLY A 362 -13.13 10.85 -18.64
CA GLY A 362 -14.51 11.16 -18.26
C GLY A 362 -15.59 10.40 -19.04
N LYS A 363 -15.23 9.50 -19.95
CA LYS A 363 -16.17 8.83 -20.87
C LYS A 363 -16.78 7.55 -20.33
N ARG A 364 -16.23 6.98 -19.26
CA ARG A 364 -16.70 5.72 -18.64
C ARG A 364 -16.96 5.94 -17.19
N LEU A 365 -18.16 5.56 -16.76
CA LEU A 365 -18.51 5.42 -15.34
C LEU A 365 -18.62 3.92 -15.02
N TYR A 366 -17.94 3.46 -14.01
CA TYR A 366 -17.99 2.09 -13.53
C TYR A 366 -18.75 2.05 -12.21
N ILE A 367 -19.82 1.25 -12.17
CA ILE A 367 -20.67 1.06 -11.00
C ILE A 367 -20.33 -0.28 -10.38
N HIS A 368 -19.67 -0.28 -9.25
CA HIS A 368 -19.32 -1.48 -8.49
C HIS A 368 -20.45 -1.84 -7.53
N LEU A 369 -21.05 -3.01 -7.70
CA LEU A 369 -22.18 -3.47 -6.90
C LEU A 369 -21.69 -4.17 -5.62
N PHE A 370 -21.73 -3.50 -4.50
CA PHE A 370 -21.41 -4.08 -3.19
C PHE A 370 -22.54 -4.93 -2.64
N ALA A 371 -23.78 -4.61 -2.96
CA ALA A 371 -24.93 -5.49 -2.87
C ALA A 371 -25.57 -5.60 -4.24
N TYR A 372 -26.07 -6.80 -4.60
CA TYR A 372 -26.69 -7.03 -5.90
C TYR A 372 -28.19 -6.74 -5.82
N PRO A 373 -28.69 -5.71 -6.55
CA PRO A 373 -30.11 -5.36 -6.53
C PRO A 373 -30.97 -6.43 -7.25
N PHE A 374 -32.21 -6.56 -6.83
CA PHE A 374 -33.14 -7.47 -7.50
C PHE A 374 -33.74 -6.79 -8.74
N LYS A 375 -33.52 -7.37 -9.90
CA LYS A 375 -34.04 -6.99 -11.25
C LYS A 375 -33.62 -5.62 -11.77
N HIS A 376 -33.49 -4.59 -10.93
CA HIS A 376 -33.27 -3.24 -11.39
C HIS A 376 -32.28 -2.48 -10.52
N LEU A 377 -31.41 -1.69 -11.16
CA LEU A 377 -30.65 -0.62 -10.49
C LEU A 377 -31.23 0.73 -10.95
N GLN A 378 -31.71 1.52 -10.01
CA GLN A 378 -32.30 2.85 -10.27
C GLN A 378 -31.28 3.93 -9.87
N ILE A 379 -31.04 4.89 -10.78
CA ILE A 379 -30.06 5.96 -10.58
C ILE A 379 -30.68 7.30 -10.98
N HIS A 380 -30.84 8.18 -10.01
CA HIS A 380 -31.26 9.56 -10.29
C HIS A 380 -30.15 10.37 -10.92
N GLY A 381 -30.48 11.29 -11.83
CA GLY A 381 -29.56 12.27 -12.40
C GLY A 381 -28.70 11.75 -13.54
N LEU A 382 -28.91 10.52 -14.03
CA LEU A 382 -28.18 9.96 -15.19
C LEU A 382 -29.01 9.88 -16.48
N ALA A 383 -30.31 10.12 -16.43
CA ALA A 383 -31.13 10.14 -17.65
C ALA A 383 -30.61 11.17 -18.67
N GLY A 384 -30.59 10.80 -19.94
CA GLY A 384 -30.08 11.64 -21.03
C GLY A 384 -28.56 11.69 -21.20
N LYS A 385 -27.80 11.16 -20.24
CA LYS A 385 -26.32 11.19 -20.22
C LYS A 385 -25.66 9.88 -20.66
N VAL A 386 -26.44 8.82 -20.88
CA VAL A 386 -25.97 7.47 -21.14
C VAL A 386 -26.13 7.12 -22.60
N GLU A 387 -25.08 6.52 -23.19
CA GLU A 387 -25.07 6.01 -24.57
C GLU A 387 -25.29 4.49 -24.60
N TYR A 388 -24.62 3.74 -23.69
CA TYR A 388 -24.64 2.28 -23.66
C TYR A 388 -24.30 1.77 -22.27
N VAL A 389 -24.81 0.59 -21.90
CA VAL A 389 -24.57 -0.04 -20.58
C VAL A 389 -24.28 -1.53 -20.79
N GLN A 390 -23.27 -2.04 -20.09
CA GLN A 390 -22.92 -3.47 -20.11
C GLN A 390 -22.38 -3.95 -18.78
N PHE A 391 -22.39 -5.24 -18.53
CA PHE A 391 -21.51 -5.82 -17.52
C PHE A 391 -20.06 -5.78 -17.99
N LEU A 392 -19.15 -5.39 -17.07
CA LEU A 392 -17.73 -5.28 -17.41
C LEU A 392 -17.07 -6.66 -17.59
N HIS A 393 -17.46 -7.66 -16.80
CA HIS A 393 -16.78 -8.96 -16.74
C HIS A 393 -16.95 -9.82 -18.00
N ASP A 394 -18.05 -9.69 -18.71
CA ASP A 394 -18.35 -10.48 -19.92
C ASP A 394 -18.74 -9.63 -21.14
N GLY A 395 -18.92 -8.32 -20.97
CA GLY A 395 -19.30 -7.38 -22.00
C GLY A 395 -20.75 -7.52 -22.46
N SER A 396 -21.61 -8.26 -21.74
CA SER A 396 -23.01 -8.40 -22.10
C SER A 396 -23.79 -7.11 -21.88
N GLU A 397 -24.60 -6.72 -22.87
CA GLU A 397 -25.48 -5.56 -22.78
C GLU A 397 -26.47 -5.66 -21.62
N LEU A 398 -26.67 -4.53 -20.94
CA LEU A 398 -27.74 -4.33 -19.99
C LEU A 398 -28.73 -3.32 -20.56
N LEU A 399 -29.99 -3.73 -20.72
CA LEU A 399 -31.05 -2.84 -21.16
C LEU A 399 -31.29 -1.76 -20.10
N TYR A 400 -31.63 -0.57 -20.54
CA TYR A 400 -31.99 0.51 -19.62
C TYR A 400 -33.11 1.37 -20.20
N THR A 401 -33.82 2.04 -19.32
CA THR A 401 -34.87 3.01 -19.68
C THR A 401 -34.59 4.33 -18.96
N GLU A 402 -34.89 5.43 -19.67
CA GLU A 402 -34.81 6.80 -19.17
C GLU A 402 -36.22 7.39 -18.92
N LYS A 403 -37.22 6.54 -18.85
CA LYS A 403 -38.63 6.96 -18.69
C LYS A 403 -39.14 6.65 -17.29
N LYS A 404 -40.12 7.45 -16.83
CA LYS A 404 -40.90 7.16 -15.65
C LYS A 404 -41.38 5.71 -15.68
N VAL A 405 -41.01 4.93 -14.68
CA VAL A 405 -41.60 3.62 -14.48
C VAL A 405 -43.03 3.83 -13.98
N ASN A 406 -43.97 3.79 -14.88
CA ASN A 406 -45.40 3.83 -14.52
C ASN A 406 -45.77 2.52 -13.83
N HIS A 407 -45.60 2.45 -12.54
CA HIS A 407 -46.24 1.44 -11.71
C HIS A 407 -47.45 2.05 -11.05
N PHE A 408 -48.61 1.50 -11.27
CA PHE A 408 -49.89 1.52 -10.64
C PHE A 408 -50.13 2.30 -9.32
N SER A 409 -49.31 3.25 -8.96
CA SER A 409 -49.49 4.13 -7.80
C SER A 409 -49.90 5.51 -8.27
N GLU A 410 -51.19 5.74 -8.39
CA GLU A 410 -51.71 7.09 -8.52
C GLU A 410 -51.21 7.95 -7.38
N GLY A 411 -50.53 9.07 -7.71
CA GLY A 411 -50.07 10.05 -6.74
C GLY A 411 -48.60 10.03 -6.32
N ALA A 412 -47.78 9.09 -6.83
CA ALA A 412 -46.33 9.10 -6.59
C ALA A 412 -45.64 10.09 -7.56
N THR A 413 -44.91 11.04 -7.01
CA THR A 413 -43.95 11.85 -7.80
C THR A 413 -42.71 11.01 -8.11
N GLN A 414 -42.49 10.70 -9.40
CA GLN A 414 -41.23 10.12 -9.87
C GLN A 414 -40.35 11.24 -10.44
N ALA A 415 -39.05 11.12 -10.20
CA ALA A 415 -38.09 12.05 -10.80
C ALA A 415 -38.01 11.83 -12.32
N ASP A 416 -37.95 12.94 -13.08
CA ASP A 416 -37.89 12.90 -14.55
C ASP A 416 -36.49 12.54 -15.07
N ASP A 417 -35.50 12.45 -14.19
CA ASP A 417 -34.10 12.19 -14.46
C ASP A 417 -33.62 10.78 -14.07
N LEU A 418 -34.56 9.83 -13.95
CA LEU A 418 -34.29 8.46 -13.50
C LEU A 418 -33.78 7.58 -14.66
N LEU A 419 -32.60 7.00 -14.47
CA LEU A 419 -32.10 5.88 -15.26
C LEU A 419 -32.44 4.58 -14.53
N VAL A 420 -33.06 3.63 -15.23
CA VAL A 420 -33.35 2.27 -14.71
C VAL A 420 -32.61 1.27 -15.56
N ILE A 421 -31.62 0.59 -14.98
CA ILE A 421 -30.86 -0.48 -15.62
C ILE A 421 -31.49 -1.81 -15.25
N GLU A 422 -31.81 -2.65 -16.24
CA GLU A 422 -32.34 -4.00 -16.04
C GLU A 422 -31.21 -4.97 -15.71
N LEU A 423 -31.33 -5.71 -14.62
CA LEU A 423 -30.36 -6.69 -14.18
C LEU A 423 -30.92 -8.11 -14.27
N PRO A 424 -30.08 -9.11 -14.58
CA PRO A 424 -30.47 -10.52 -14.43
C PRO A 424 -30.98 -10.84 -13.03
N ASP A 425 -31.95 -11.70 -12.91
CA ASP A 425 -32.54 -12.15 -11.62
C ASP A 425 -31.47 -12.84 -10.75
N VAL A 426 -30.53 -13.53 -11.40
CA VAL A 426 -29.43 -14.24 -10.72
C VAL A 426 -28.17 -13.41 -10.80
N LYS A 427 -27.57 -13.11 -9.63
CA LYS A 427 -26.29 -12.44 -9.55
C LYS A 427 -25.22 -13.21 -10.33
N PRO A 428 -24.44 -12.56 -11.22
CA PRO A 428 -23.28 -13.18 -11.85
C PRO A 428 -22.31 -13.75 -10.82
N ASN A 429 -21.65 -14.86 -11.14
CA ASN A 429 -20.64 -15.45 -10.26
C ASN A 429 -19.32 -14.65 -10.30
N VAL A 430 -19.40 -13.40 -9.85
CA VAL A 430 -18.29 -12.46 -9.73
C VAL A 430 -18.35 -11.83 -8.35
N LEU A 431 -17.19 -11.64 -7.69
CA LEU A 431 -17.11 -11.14 -6.31
C LEU A 431 -17.79 -9.77 -6.15
N VAL A 432 -17.46 -8.81 -6.96
CA VAL A 432 -18.07 -7.48 -7.00
C VAL A 432 -18.40 -7.21 -8.46
N PRO A 433 -19.63 -7.49 -8.91
CA PRO A 433 -20.00 -7.21 -10.30
C PRO A 433 -19.87 -5.73 -10.62
N VAL A 434 -19.42 -5.43 -11.82
CA VAL A 434 -19.21 -4.05 -12.29
C VAL A 434 -20.05 -3.79 -13.53
N ILE A 435 -20.83 -2.72 -13.49
CA ILE A 435 -21.56 -2.20 -14.64
C ILE A 435 -20.68 -1.09 -15.25
N GLU A 436 -20.41 -1.20 -16.53
CA GLU A 436 -19.73 -0.16 -17.32
C GLU A 436 -20.78 0.68 -18.05
N VAL A 437 -20.79 1.96 -17.77
CA VAL A 437 -21.68 2.95 -18.39
C VAL A 437 -20.87 3.84 -19.31
N PHE A 438 -21.27 3.86 -20.57
CA PHE A 438 -20.70 4.75 -21.59
C PHE A 438 -21.46 6.08 -21.53
N LEU A 439 -20.75 7.16 -21.21
CA LEU A 439 -21.31 8.49 -21.11
C LEU A 439 -21.24 9.22 -22.47
N LYS A 440 -22.27 10.03 -22.77
CA LYS A 440 -22.33 10.85 -24.00
C LYS A 440 -21.31 11.96 -24.02
#